data_7870fe3ddd577b130aac57502e8410a6
#
_entry.id   7870fe3ddd577b130aac57502e8410a6
#
_cell.length_a   1.000
_cell.length_b   1.000
_cell.length_c   1.000
_cell.angle_alpha   90.00
_cell.angle_beta   90.00
_cell.angle_gamma   90.00
#
_symmetry.space_group_name_H-M   'P 1'
#
loop_
_entity.id
_entity.type
_entity.pdbx_description
1 polymer ?
#
loop_
_entity_poly.entity_id
_entity_poly.type
_entity_poly.pdbx_seq_one_letter_code
_entity_poly.pdbx_strand_id
1 'polypeptide(L)'
;MSKYTEDDLKKELETKQYEYGFYTDIESDTFPIGLNEDVVRAISKKKNEPKWMTEWRLDAFKVWSKMEEPEWANVSYKKPEFQEIAYYSAPKQKPVLDSLDDLDPEMKKTFDKLGISLEEQKKLANVAVEI
;
A
#
# COMPACT_ATOMS: atom_id res chain seq x y z
N MET A 1 11.18 15.94 -33.14
CA MET A 1 11.64 16.81 -32.03
C MET A 1 10.54 16.86 -30.99
N SER A 2 10.78 16.34 -29.81
CA SER A 2 9.81 16.42 -28.70
C SER A 2 9.62 17.89 -28.31
N LYS A 3 8.38 18.36 -28.27
CA LYS A 3 8.02 19.74 -27.94
C LYS A 3 7.99 20.04 -26.43
N TYR A 4 8.29 19.04 -25.62
CA TYR A 4 8.20 19.12 -24.14
C TYR A 4 9.56 18.85 -23.52
N THR A 5 9.94 19.70 -22.57
CA THR A 5 11.11 19.47 -21.71
C THR A 5 10.73 18.54 -20.57
N GLU A 6 11.72 17.93 -19.89
CA GLU A 6 11.47 17.09 -18.69
C GLU A 6 10.75 17.87 -17.58
N ASP A 7 11.01 19.16 -17.45
CA ASP A 7 10.35 20.04 -16.47
C ASP A 7 8.89 20.34 -16.83
N ASP A 8 8.56 20.43 -18.12
CA ASP A 8 7.18 20.58 -18.59
C ASP A 8 6.38 19.30 -18.31
N LEU A 9 6.98 18.15 -18.54
CA LEU A 9 6.36 16.84 -18.22
C LEU A 9 6.14 16.65 -16.70
N LYS A 10 7.11 17.06 -15.88
CA LYS A 10 6.95 17.01 -14.41
C LYS A 10 5.84 17.92 -13.93
N LYS A 11 5.79 19.17 -14.40
CA LYS A 11 4.70 20.12 -14.08
C LYS A 11 3.34 19.61 -14.56
N GLU A 12 3.28 19.01 -15.73
CA GLU A 12 2.05 18.45 -16.26
C GLU A 12 1.56 17.23 -15.47
N LEU A 13 2.50 16.40 -14.97
CA LEU A 13 2.20 15.27 -14.07
C LEU A 13 1.76 15.72 -12.66
N GLU A 14 2.32 16.82 -12.15
CA GLU A 14 1.96 17.38 -10.84
C GLU A 14 0.60 18.12 -10.88
N THR A 15 0.20 18.67 -12.03
CA THR A 15 -1.01 19.49 -12.16
C THR A 15 -2.20 18.75 -12.77
N LYS A 16 -1.98 17.68 -13.53
CA LYS A 16 -3.07 16.84 -14.04
C LYS A 16 -3.57 15.94 -12.93
N GLN A 17 -4.78 16.21 -12.43
CA GLN A 17 -5.60 15.16 -11.84
C GLN A 17 -5.68 14.03 -12.88
N TYR A 18 -5.14 12.87 -12.51
CA TYR A 18 -5.08 11.69 -13.35
C TYR A 18 -6.48 11.39 -13.90
N GLU A 19 -6.70 11.56 -15.20
CA GLU A 19 -8.02 11.42 -15.83
C GLU A 19 -8.59 10.00 -15.66
N TYR A 20 -7.70 9.01 -15.48
CA TYR A 20 -8.02 7.59 -15.32
C TYR A 20 -7.65 7.01 -13.96
N GLY A 21 -7.27 7.84 -13.01
CA GLY A 21 -6.86 7.42 -11.67
C GLY A 21 -7.45 8.33 -10.60
N PHE A 22 -7.47 7.83 -9.39
CA PHE A 22 -7.83 8.61 -8.21
C PHE A 22 -6.86 8.31 -7.09
N TYR A 23 -6.64 9.29 -6.28
CA TYR A 23 -5.87 9.18 -5.05
C TYR A 23 -6.86 9.25 -3.89
N THR A 24 -6.79 8.28 -2.99
CA THR A 24 -7.60 8.27 -1.77
C THR A 24 -6.67 8.36 -0.58
N ASP A 25 -6.86 9.38 0.24
CA ASP A 25 -6.13 9.52 1.51
C ASP A 25 -6.87 8.71 2.58
N ILE A 26 -6.39 7.50 2.83
CA ILE A 26 -6.94 6.59 3.83
C ILE A 26 -5.95 6.48 4.98
N GLU A 27 -6.42 6.65 6.22
CA GLU A 27 -5.61 6.37 7.39
C GLU A 27 -5.07 4.94 7.36
N SER A 28 -3.76 4.81 7.34
CA SER A 28 -3.07 3.53 7.31
C SER A 28 -2.33 3.25 8.62
N ASP A 29 -2.26 1.97 8.94
CA ASP A 29 -1.40 1.43 9.99
C ASP A 29 -0.08 1.04 9.33
N THR A 30 0.92 1.93 9.45
CA THR A 30 2.22 1.77 8.80
C THR A 30 3.29 1.51 9.85
N PHE A 31 4.10 0.49 9.63
CA PHE A 31 5.24 0.18 10.50
C PHE A 31 6.40 1.16 10.27
N PRO A 32 7.30 1.30 11.26
CA PRO A 32 8.49 2.13 11.13
C PRO A 32 9.30 1.79 9.88
N ILE A 33 9.99 2.81 9.35
CA ILE A 33 10.88 2.67 8.20
C ILE A 33 12.04 1.74 8.54
N GLY A 34 12.46 0.96 7.56
CA GLY A 34 13.55 0.02 7.65
C GLY A 34 13.12 -1.42 7.88
N LEU A 35 14.01 -2.33 7.56
CA LEU A 35 13.81 -3.77 7.71
C LEU A 35 14.81 -4.35 8.71
N ASN A 36 14.28 -4.99 9.75
CA ASN A 36 15.04 -5.71 10.76
C ASN A 36 14.23 -6.90 11.27
N GLU A 37 14.81 -7.73 12.14
CA GLU A 37 14.11 -8.90 12.69
C GLU A 37 12.82 -8.54 13.42
N ASP A 38 12.77 -7.39 14.12
CA ASP A 38 11.59 -6.97 14.88
C ASP A 38 10.44 -6.60 13.93
N VAL A 39 10.73 -5.92 12.82
CA VAL A 39 9.74 -5.62 11.78
C VAL A 39 9.21 -6.92 11.16
N VAL A 40 10.09 -7.89 10.86
CA VAL A 40 9.68 -9.20 10.33
C VAL A 40 8.75 -9.92 11.31
N ARG A 41 9.09 -9.95 12.61
CA ARG A 41 8.24 -10.54 13.66
C ARG A 41 6.91 -9.81 13.80
N ALA A 42 6.92 -8.48 13.75
CA ALA A 42 5.72 -7.66 13.85
C ALA A 42 4.76 -7.90 12.67
N ILE A 43 5.28 -8.01 11.44
CA ILE A 43 4.50 -8.36 10.25
C ILE A 43 3.86 -9.74 10.42
N SER A 44 4.64 -10.73 10.83
CA SER A 44 4.15 -12.10 11.03
C SER A 44 3.06 -12.15 12.11
N LYS A 45 3.24 -11.42 13.22
CA LYS A 45 2.24 -11.29 14.28
C LYS A 45 0.96 -10.61 13.78
N LYS A 46 1.09 -9.52 13.00
CA LYS A 46 -0.07 -8.80 12.45
C LYS A 46 -0.90 -9.66 11.51
N LYS A 47 -0.24 -10.59 10.81
CA LYS A 47 -0.87 -11.57 9.91
C LYS A 47 -1.38 -12.83 10.61
N ASN A 48 -1.20 -12.95 11.93
CA ASN A 48 -1.53 -14.15 12.71
C ASN A 48 -0.87 -15.42 12.12
N GLU A 49 0.37 -15.31 11.66
CA GLU A 49 1.08 -16.43 11.07
C GLU A 49 1.54 -17.43 12.14
N PRO A 50 1.58 -18.74 11.83
CA PRO A 50 2.08 -19.74 12.73
C PRO A 50 3.60 -19.57 12.97
N LYS A 51 4.09 -20.06 14.10
CA LYS A 51 5.50 -19.88 14.54
C LYS A 51 6.51 -20.32 13.48
N TRP A 52 6.28 -21.43 12.80
CA TRP A 52 7.19 -21.94 11.77
C TRP A 52 7.33 -20.95 10.59
N MET A 53 6.27 -20.21 10.24
CA MET A 53 6.33 -19.21 9.19
C MET A 53 7.16 -18.00 9.63
N THR A 54 7.03 -17.57 10.86
CA THR A 54 7.87 -16.51 11.44
C THR A 54 9.36 -16.90 11.40
N GLU A 55 9.67 -18.13 11.79
CA GLU A 55 11.05 -18.67 11.76
C GLU A 55 11.60 -18.70 10.33
N TRP A 56 10.79 -19.18 9.37
CA TRP A 56 11.16 -19.21 7.96
C TRP A 56 11.44 -17.79 7.42
N ARG A 57 10.61 -16.81 7.76
CA ARG A 57 10.83 -15.40 7.37
C ARG A 57 12.11 -14.83 7.94
N LEU A 58 12.43 -15.15 9.18
CA LEU A 58 13.67 -14.71 9.82
C LEU A 58 14.90 -15.33 9.15
N ASP A 59 14.83 -16.59 8.76
CA ASP A 59 15.92 -17.23 8.02
C ASP A 59 16.06 -16.64 6.62
N ALA A 60 14.95 -16.38 5.92
CA ALA A 60 14.96 -15.68 4.65
C ALA A 60 15.58 -14.26 4.79
N PHE A 61 15.24 -13.53 5.85
CA PHE A 61 15.83 -12.22 6.14
C PHE A 61 17.35 -12.30 6.34
N LYS A 62 17.84 -13.30 7.07
CA LYS A 62 19.29 -13.53 7.26
C LYS A 62 20.01 -13.83 5.94
N VAL A 63 19.38 -14.59 5.05
CA VAL A 63 19.92 -14.85 3.71
C VAL A 63 19.94 -13.57 2.91
N TRP A 64 18.80 -12.86 2.83
CA TRP A 64 18.68 -11.62 2.10
C TRP A 64 19.69 -10.55 2.54
N SER A 65 19.94 -10.40 3.84
CA SER A 65 20.88 -9.40 4.37
C SER A 65 22.34 -9.61 3.95
N LYS A 66 22.66 -10.81 3.43
CA LYS A 66 23.99 -11.16 2.91
C LYS A 66 24.05 -11.17 1.37
N MET A 67 22.91 -10.99 0.71
CA MET A 67 22.86 -10.98 -0.75
C MET A 67 23.36 -9.65 -1.29
N GLU A 68 24.01 -9.73 -2.43
CA GLU A 68 24.42 -8.56 -3.23
C GLU A 68 23.51 -8.47 -4.46
N GLU A 69 23.21 -7.25 -4.88
CA GLU A 69 22.46 -7.03 -6.12
C GLU A 69 23.25 -7.57 -7.31
N PRO A 70 22.58 -8.26 -8.26
CA PRO A 70 23.23 -8.76 -9.45
C PRO A 70 23.64 -7.59 -10.37
N GLU A 71 24.88 -7.63 -10.89
CA GLU A 71 25.44 -6.60 -11.78
C GLU A 71 25.49 -7.06 -13.26
N TRP A 72 25.00 -8.25 -13.57
CA TRP A 72 25.05 -8.82 -14.91
C TRP A 72 24.04 -8.20 -15.90
N ALA A 73 22.99 -7.54 -15.40
CA ALA A 73 22.00 -6.90 -16.26
C ALA A 73 22.51 -5.56 -16.81
N ASN A 74 22.32 -5.34 -18.11
CA ASN A 74 22.70 -4.07 -18.76
C ASN A 74 21.62 -2.99 -18.54
N VAL A 75 21.41 -2.61 -17.28
CA VAL A 75 20.48 -1.58 -16.85
C VAL A 75 21.19 -0.59 -15.94
N SER A 76 20.80 0.67 -16.03
CA SER A 76 21.29 1.74 -15.14
C SER A 76 20.11 2.24 -14.31
N TYR A 77 20.22 2.17 -12.99
CA TYR A 77 19.22 2.67 -12.06
C TYR A 77 19.89 3.13 -10.77
N LYS A 78 19.22 4.02 -10.05
CA LYS A 78 19.64 4.38 -8.70
C LYS A 78 19.29 3.22 -7.75
N LYS A 79 20.30 2.69 -7.06
CA LYS A 79 20.07 1.61 -6.08
C LYS A 79 19.05 2.06 -5.02
N PRO A 80 18.03 1.24 -4.73
CA PRO A 80 17.07 1.57 -3.69
C PRO A 80 17.72 1.50 -2.30
N GLU A 81 17.35 2.46 -1.45
CA GLU A 81 17.77 2.47 -0.05
C GLU A 81 16.78 1.63 0.77
N PHE A 82 17.08 0.36 0.93
CA PHE A 82 16.19 -0.61 1.58
C PHE A 82 15.83 -0.24 3.03
N GLN A 83 16.65 0.55 3.71
CA GLN A 83 16.38 0.99 5.08
C GLN A 83 15.55 2.27 5.17
N GLU A 84 15.20 2.88 4.03
CA GLU A 84 14.32 4.06 3.94
C GLU A 84 12.89 3.71 3.51
N ILE A 85 12.56 2.43 3.42
CA ILE A 85 11.26 1.93 2.96
C ILE A 85 10.44 1.42 4.16
N ALA A 86 9.14 1.69 4.16
CA ALA A 86 8.19 1.05 5.05
C ALA A 86 7.72 -0.29 4.44
N TYR A 87 7.93 -1.39 5.16
CA TYR A 87 7.67 -2.74 4.64
C TYR A 87 6.27 -3.27 4.93
N TYR A 88 5.49 -2.53 5.71
CA TYR A 88 4.10 -2.86 5.97
C TYR A 88 3.29 -1.57 6.07
N SER A 89 2.22 -1.52 5.29
CA SER A 89 1.17 -0.52 5.42
C SER A 89 -0.15 -1.17 5.05
N ALA A 90 -1.15 -0.96 5.87
CA ALA A 90 -2.50 -1.44 5.61
C ALA A 90 -3.53 -0.41 6.09
N PRO A 91 -4.70 -0.32 5.49
CA PRO A 91 -5.79 0.48 6.01
C PRO A 91 -6.12 0.06 7.44
N LYS A 92 -6.42 1.02 8.31
CA LYS A 92 -6.90 0.71 9.66
C LYS A 92 -8.19 -0.10 9.55
N GLN A 93 -8.26 -1.21 10.28
CA GLN A 93 -9.50 -1.97 10.37
C GLN A 93 -10.54 -1.10 11.09
N LYS A 94 -11.60 -0.76 10.38
CA LYS A 94 -12.76 -0.08 10.95
C LYS A 94 -13.75 -1.12 11.49
N PRO A 95 -14.49 -0.81 12.56
CA PRO A 95 -15.56 -1.68 13.01
C PRO A 95 -16.63 -1.85 11.91
N VAL A 96 -17.47 -2.86 12.05
CA VAL A 96 -18.65 -3.01 11.19
C VAL A 96 -19.50 -1.76 11.34
N LEU A 97 -19.89 -1.18 10.23
CA LEU A 97 -20.73 0.02 10.20
C LEU A 97 -22.20 -0.38 10.15
N ASP A 98 -23.05 0.40 10.80
CA ASP A 98 -24.50 0.19 10.76
C ASP A 98 -25.11 0.75 9.48
N SER A 99 -24.51 1.80 8.93
CA SER A 99 -24.98 2.47 7.70
C SER A 99 -23.82 2.92 6.82
N LEU A 100 -24.11 3.10 5.52
CA LEU A 100 -23.19 3.78 4.58
C LEU A 100 -22.98 5.25 4.92
N ASP A 101 -23.86 5.85 5.71
CA ASP A 101 -23.70 7.25 6.13
C ASP A 101 -22.60 7.42 7.19
N ASP A 102 -22.27 6.33 7.89
CA ASP A 102 -21.16 6.28 8.84
C ASP A 102 -19.79 6.07 8.15
N LEU A 103 -19.82 5.86 6.83
CA LEU A 103 -18.60 5.69 6.04
C LEU A 103 -17.86 7.01 5.92
N ASP A 104 -16.53 6.92 5.94
CA ASP A 104 -15.64 8.05 5.68
C ASP A 104 -16.04 8.74 4.34
N PRO A 105 -16.28 10.07 4.35
CA PRO A 105 -16.69 10.82 3.17
C PRO A 105 -15.77 10.66 1.96
N GLU A 106 -14.46 10.53 2.18
CA GLU A 106 -13.46 10.30 1.12
C GLU A 106 -13.63 8.92 0.49
N MET A 107 -13.93 7.91 1.31
CA MET A 107 -14.21 6.56 0.82
C MET A 107 -15.50 6.52 -0.01
N LYS A 108 -16.56 7.17 0.47
CA LYS A 108 -17.84 7.29 -0.26
C LYS A 108 -17.63 7.98 -1.61
N LYS A 109 -16.92 9.10 -1.63
CA LYS A 109 -16.56 9.82 -2.84
C LYS A 109 -15.72 8.97 -3.82
N THR A 110 -14.86 8.12 -3.30
CA THR A 110 -14.07 7.18 -4.10
C THR A 110 -14.97 6.14 -4.76
N PHE A 111 -15.90 5.54 -4.02
CA PHE A 111 -16.87 4.58 -4.55
C PHE A 111 -17.74 5.19 -5.64
N ASP A 112 -18.21 6.42 -5.43
CA ASP A 112 -19.01 7.15 -6.43
C ASP A 112 -18.20 7.43 -7.70
N LYS A 113 -16.95 7.83 -7.57
CA LYS A 113 -16.04 8.03 -8.72
C LYS A 113 -15.79 6.75 -9.52
N LEU A 114 -15.76 5.62 -8.86
CA LEU A 114 -15.60 4.30 -9.47
C LEU A 114 -16.90 3.75 -10.06
N GLY A 115 -18.04 4.38 -9.80
CA GLY A 115 -19.34 3.91 -10.24
C GLY A 115 -19.76 2.59 -9.57
N ILE A 116 -19.29 2.34 -8.34
CA ILE A 116 -19.62 1.12 -7.59
C ILE A 116 -21.07 1.22 -7.12
N SER A 117 -21.85 0.17 -7.35
CA SER A 117 -23.26 0.11 -6.92
C SER A 117 -23.40 0.19 -5.39
N LEU A 118 -24.52 0.73 -4.90
CA LEU A 118 -24.75 0.87 -3.45
C LEU A 118 -24.68 -0.48 -2.69
N GLU A 119 -25.13 -1.57 -3.31
CA GLU A 119 -25.04 -2.91 -2.72
C GLU A 119 -23.60 -3.38 -2.57
N GLU A 120 -22.77 -3.12 -3.57
CA GLU A 120 -21.34 -3.44 -3.50
C GLU A 120 -20.61 -2.51 -2.53
N GLN A 121 -20.98 -1.22 -2.50
CA GLN A 121 -20.43 -0.28 -1.51
C GLN A 121 -20.67 -0.76 -0.08
N LYS A 122 -21.87 -1.28 0.24
CA LYS A 122 -22.19 -1.86 1.56
C LYS A 122 -21.25 -3.02 1.90
N LYS A 123 -21.04 -3.95 0.97
CA LYS A 123 -20.15 -5.10 1.16
C LYS A 123 -18.70 -4.67 1.34
N LEU A 124 -18.21 -3.76 0.51
CA LEU A 124 -16.83 -3.27 0.57
C LEU A 124 -16.54 -2.41 1.81
N ALA A 125 -17.55 -1.69 2.28
CA ALA A 125 -17.46 -0.86 3.47
C ALA A 125 -17.65 -1.64 4.78
N ASN A 126 -17.89 -2.95 4.70
CA ASN A 126 -18.21 -3.79 5.86
C ASN A 126 -19.44 -3.29 6.64
N VAL A 127 -20.47 -2.82 5.92
CA VAL A 127 -21.75 -2.45 6.50
C VAL A 127 -22.56 -3.71 6.77
N ALA A 128 -23.21 -3.77 7.93
CA ALA A 128 -24.12 -4.87 8.26
C ALA A 128 -25.24 -4.94 7.21
N VAL A 129 -25.36 -6.07 6.52
CA VAL A 129 -26.46 -6.34 5.61
C VAL A 129 -27.46 -7.19 6.37
N GLU A 130 -28.63 -6.63 6.67
CA GLU A 130 -29.76 -7.44 7.14
C GLU A 130 -30.14 -8.42 6.02
N ILE A 131 -30.14 -9.70 6.35
CA ILE A 131 -30.56 -10.80 5.47
C ILE A 131 -32.04 -11.07 5.72
#